data_4250863183508dcefbc450a4b16a0556
#
_entry.id   4250863183508dcefbc450a4b16a0556
#
_cell.length_a   1.000
_cell.length_b   1.000
_cell.length_c   1.000
_cell.angle_alpha   90.00
_cell.angle_beta   90.00
_cell.angle_gamma   90.00
#
_symmetry.space_group_name_H-M   'P 1'
#
loop_
_entity.id
_entity.type
_entity.pdbx_description
1 polymer ?
#
loop_
_entity_poly.entity_id
_entity_poly.type
_entity_poly.pdbx_seq_one_letter_code
_entity_poly.pdbx_strand_id
1 'polypeptide(L)'
;MRKRIAIIVNEVSTLLHFRKELVKDLVKEQYEVFCIAEGYSSQTKDIIRSWGAEPVEHNLKRSNLNPLNDLVQVFKIRKKLKQISPDIVLTCFVKPVIFASISAKLAGVKRIVGMIEGLGYAFTPSPTPKGFKSKLIKFLQIFLYKISLPTLDKVLFLNPDDKSELLEKHNIYVKDSEVIGGIGVNLDDYFYTEQNISDNVSFIFLGRLLKEKGIFEFLSAARKVKEKYSQTKFFILGQIDKQNPTAMSEEMLQTYIDDEIIIYPGYVTNVQEYIVKSNVFVLPSYREGVPKSTQEAMAMGKVILTTDVPGCKETVVDGLNGFIVPVFSTHELAEKMIYLIENKSELVQMGYNSRKIAENKFNVRNINKKIISILDE
;
A
#
# COMPACT_ATOMS: atom_id res chain seq x y z
N MET A 1 29.52 19.22 -0.11
CA MET A 1 29.30 17.80 -0.53
C MET A 1 27.81 17.57 -0.61
N ARG A 2 27.34 16.75 -1.57
CA ARG A 2 25.93 16.35 -1.60
C ARG A 2 25.61 15.48 -0.40
N LYS A 3 24.45 15.68 0.24
CA LYS A 3 23.95 14.77 1.29
C LYS A 3 23.68 13.39 0.69
N ARG A 4 24.08 12.33 1.38
CA ARG A 4 23.87 10.94 0.97
C ARG A 4 22.68 10.35 1.70
N ILE A 5 21.75 9.78 0.96
CA ILE A 5 20.58 9.09 1.53
C ILE A 5 20.50 7.64 1.03
N ALA A 6 20.27 6.71 1.95
CA ALA A 6 19.96 5.33 1.62
C ALA A 6 18.48 5.04 1.91
N ILE A 7 17.72 4.66 0.87
CA ILE A 7 16.33 4.21 0.98
C ILE A 7 16.35 2.69 0.98
N ILE A 8 15.86 2.08 2.07
CA ILE A 8 15.89 0.62 2.27
C ILE A 8 14.47 0.07 2.29
N VAL A 9 14.16 -0.80 1.34
CA VAL A 9 12.86 -1.48 1.21
C VAL A 9 13.04 -3.00 1.15
N ASN A 10 11.95 -3.77 1.18
CA ASN A 10 12.03 -5.24 1.07
C ASN A 10 12.53 -5.68 -0.31
N GLU A 11 11.83 -5.29 -1.37
CA GLU A 11 11.99 -5.80 -2.74
C GLU A 11 12.05 -4.64 -3.73
N VAL A 12 12.75 -4.84 -4.85
CA VAL A 12 12.86 -3.84 -5.92
C VAL A 12 11.50 -3.42 -6.49
N SER A 13 10.54 -4.34 -6.55
CA SER A 13 9.16 -4.04 -6.96
C SER A 13 8.52 -2.92 -6.12
N THR A 14 8.83 -2.85 -4.82
CA THR A 14 8.33 -1.78 -3.95
C THR A 14 8.97 -0.42 -4.24
N LEU A 15 10.24 -0.38 -4.65
CA LEU A 15 10.85 0.88 -5.15
C LEU A 15 10.15 1.36 -6.42
N LEU A 16 9.96 0.46 -7.39
CA LEU A 16 9.38 0.79 -8.69
C LEU A 16 7.95 1.32 -8.56
N HIS A 17 7.14 0.71 -7.69
CA HIS A 17 5.73 1.06 -7.56
C HIS A 17 5.45 2.19 -6.54
N PHE A 18 6.27 2.32 -5.48
CA PHE A 18 5.94 3.20 -4.36
C PHE A 18 6.94 4.32 -4.10
N ARG A 19 8.17 4.27 -4.68
CA ARG A 19 9.24 5.23 -4.35
C ARG A 19 9.81 5.98 -5.55
N LYS A 20 9.35 5.68 -6.76
CA LYS A 20 9.86 6.32 -8.00
C LYS A 20 9.88 7.84 -7.88
N GLU A 21 8.76 8.45 -7.50
CA GLU A 21 8.66 9.90 -7.45
C GLU A 21 9.50 10.49 -6.30
N LEU A 22 9.52 9.85 -5.12
CA LEU A 22 10.36 10.29 -4.00
C LEU A 22 11.86 10.24 -4.36
N VAL A 23 12.30 9.16 -5.00
CA VAL A 23 13.71 9.03 -5.45
C VAL A 23 14.07 10.13 -6.43
N LYS A 24 13.21 10.41 -7.42
CA LYS A 24 13.44 11.48 -8.39
C LYS A 24 13.46 12.86 -7.76
N ASP A 25 12.56 13.12 -6.81
CA ASP A 25 12.51 14.39 -6.10
C ASP A 25 13.77 14.59 -5.25
N LEU A 26 14.24 13.55 -4.54
CA LEU A 26 15.51 13.61 -3.79
C LEU A 26 16.71 13.88 -4.70
N VAL A 27 16.79 13.23 -5.86
CA VAL A 27 17.86 13.51 -6.85
C VAL A 27 17.78 14.95 -7.34
N LYS A 28 16.59 15.47 -7.61
CA LYS A 28 16.36 16.87 -7.98
C LYS A 28 16.80 17.84 -6.89
N GLU A 29 16.59 17.50 -5.63
CA GLU A 29 17.05 18.25 -4.45
C GLU A 29 18.55 17.99 -4.15
N GLN A 30 19.30 17.46 -5.14
CA GLN A 30 20.74 17.26 -5.10
C GLN A 30 21.24 16.24 -4.07
N TYR A 31 20.41 15.28 -3.65
CA TYR A 31 20.89 14.14 -2.87
C TYR A 31 21.63 13.13 -3.76
N GLU A 32 22.63 12.45 -3.18
CA GLU A 32 23.19 11.20 -3.71
C GLU A 32 22.35 10.05 -3.14
N VAL A 33 21.50 9.45 -3.97
CA VAL A 33 20.46 8.49 -3.52
C VAL A 33 20.88 7.05 -3.77
N PHE A 34 20.87 6.23 -2.73
CA PHE A 34 21.13 4.79 -2.79
C PHE A 34 19.84 4.02 -2.52
N CYS A 35 19.41 3.23 -3.50
CA CYS A 35 18.21 2.39 -3.39
C CYS A 35 18.61 0.97 -2.99
N ILE A 36 18.36 0.59 -1.73
CA ILE A 36 18.76 -0.70 -1.17
C ILE A 36 17.55 -1.64 -1.11
N ALA A 37 17.55 -2.70 -1.94
CA ALA A 37 16.44 -3.66 -2.05
C ALA A 37 16.93 -5.07 -2.40
N GLU A 38 16.04 -6.07 -2.28
CA GLU A 38 16.27 -7.42 -2.79
C GLU A 38 15.71 -7.58 -4.21
N GLY A 39 16.30 -8.50 -4.97
CA GLY A 39 15.72 -9.00 -6.23
C GLY A 39 15.96 -8.09 -7.44
N TYR A 40 17.07 -7.41 -7.51
CA TYR A 40 17.46 -6.65 -8.70
C TYR A 40 17.80 -7.56 -9.88
N SER A 41 17.20 -7.28 -11.03
CA SER A 41 17.67 -7.70 -12.35
C SER A 41 18.52 -6.61 -13.00
N SER A 42 19.20 -6.93 -14.11
CA SER A 42 19.92 -5.91 -14.91
C SER A 42 18.98 -4.78 -15.31
N GLN A 43 17.80 -5.12 -15.84
CA GLN A 43 16.78 -4.14 -16.26
C GLN A 43 16.33 -3.23 -15.12
N THR A 44 16.04 -3.78 -13.93
CA THR A 44 15.58 -2.97 -12.80
C THR A 44 16.69 -2.08 -12.24
N LYS A 45 17.96 -2.52 -12.28
CA LYS A 45 19.12 -1.66 -11.97
C LYS A 45 19.21 -0.46 -12.91
N ASP A 46 19.04 -0.70 -14.22
CA ASP A 46 19.08 0.37 -15.22
C ASP A 46 17.92 1.37 -15.05
N ILE A 47 16.73 0.88 -14.70
CA ILE A 47 15.60 1.77 -14.33
C ILE A 47 15.94 2.65 -13.14
N ILE A 48 16.50 2.11 -12.06
CA ILE A 48 16.88 2.91 -10.87
C ILE A 48 17.96 3.93 -11.23
N ARG A 49 18.98 3.55 -12.03
CA ARG A 49 20.02 4.48 -12.50
C ARG A 49 19.45 5.58 -13.39
N SER A 50 18.43 5.28 -14.20
CA SER A 50 17.76 6.30 -15.02
C SER A 50 17.03 7.36 -14.20
N TRP A 51 16.73 7.08 -12.92
CA TRP A 51 16.21 8.07 -11.97
C TRP A 51 17.30 8.92 -11.32
N GLY A 52 18.58 8.61 -11.57
CA GLY A 52 19.74 9.26 -10.97
C GLY A 52 20.15 8.67 -9.60
N ALA A 53 19.71 7.46 -9.27
CA ALA A 53 20.02 6.78 -8.03
C ALA A 53 20.88 5.53 -8.24
N GLU A 54 21.62 5.09 -7.22
CA GLU A 54 22.46 3.89 -7.27
C GLU A 54 21.74 2.69 -6.66
N PRO A 55 21.52 1.59 -7.42
CA PRO A 55 20.91 0.36 -6.89
C PRO A 55 21.92 -0.45 -6.09
N VAL A 56 21.55 -0.84 -4.87
CA VAL A 56 22.36 -1.66 -3.96
C VAL A 56 21.54 -2.86 -3.50
N GLU A 57 22.08 -4.08 -3.61
CA GLU A 57 21.36 -5.30 -3.27
C GLU A 57 21.52 -5.69 -1.79
N HIS A 58 20.45 -6.19 -1.18
CA HIS A 58 20.47 -6.89 0.09
C HIS A 58 19.64 -8.20 -0.01
N ASN A 59 19.64 -9.02 1.03
CA ASN A 59 18.93 -10.31 1.04
C ASN A 59 17.93 -10.42 2.20
N LEU A 60 17.26 -9.32 2.57
CA LEU A 60 16.22 -9.30 3.61
C LEU A 60 14.88 -9.71 3.02
N LYS A 61 14.66 -11.03 2.86
CA LYS A 61 13.46 -11.58 2.22
C LYS A 61 12.19 -11.28 3.00
N ARG A 62 11.16 -10.79 2.29
CA ARG A 62 9.86 -10.49 2.86
C ARG A 62 9.18 -11.72 3.48
N SER A 63 9.22 -12.85 2.79
CA SER A 63 8.52 -14.09 3.17
C SER A 63 9.26 -14.94 4.20
N ASN A 64 10.53 -14.66 4.49
CA ASN A 64 11.31 -15.43 5.45
C ASN A 64 10.89 -15.08 6.89
N LEU A 65 10.46 -16.07 7.66
CA LEU A 65 10.12 -15.92 9.09
C LEU A 65 11.24 -16.40 10.03
N ASN A 66 12.46 -16.67 9.51
CA ASN A 66 13.58 -17.10 10.32
C ASN A 66 14.36 -15.90 10.89
N PRO A 67 14.21 -15.58 12.18
CA PRO A 67 14.84 -14.41 12.80
C PRO A 67 16.37 -14.47 12.82
N LEU A 68 16.96 -15.67 12.80
CA LEU A 68 18.42 -15.83 12.75
C LEU A 68 18.98 -15.36 11.41
N ASN A 69 18.31 -15.70 10.30
CA ASN A 69 18.70 -15.19 8.99
C ASN A 69 18.56 -13.65 8.91
N ASP A 70 17.49 -13.10 9.46
CA ASP A 70 17.27 -11.66 9.49
C ASP A 70 18.37 -10.96 10.34
N LEU A 71 18.82 -11.58 11.44
CA LEU A 71 19.94 -11.07 12.24
C LEU A 71 21.26 -11.05 11.45
N VAL A 72 21.56 -12.09 10.66
CA VAL A 72 22.73 -12.10 9.77
C VAL A 72 22.64 -10.95 8.75
N GLN A 73 21.43 -10.64 8.25
CA GLN A 73 21.25 -9.52 7.31
C GLN A 73 21.51 -8.16 7.99
N VAL A 74 21.26 -8.00 9.29
CA VAL A 74 21.62 -6.78 10.03
C VAL A 74 23.10 -6.44 9.85
N PHE A 75 24.00 -7.42 10.03
CA PHE A 75 25.44 -7.20 9.87
C PHE A 75 25.84 -6.95 8.42
N LYS A 76 25.21 -7.62 7.45
CA LYS A 76 25.47 -7.40 6.03
C LYS A 76 25.05 -6.02 5.58
N ILE A 77 23.85 -5.57 5.97
CA ILE A 77 23.34 -4.22 5.68
C ILE A 77 24.23 -3.17 6.36
N ARG A 78 24.61 -3.39 7.64
CA ARG A 78 25.56 -2.52 8.35
C ARG A 78 26.88 -2.36 7.57
N LYS A 79 27.45 -3.45 7.02
CA LYS A 79 28.69 -3.38 6.22
C LYS A 79 28.50 -2.50 4.98
N LYS A 80 27.39 -2.66 4.26
CA LYS A 80 27.06 -1.84 3.09
C LYS A 80 26.87 -0.37 3.46
N LEU A 81 26.12 -0.09 4.53
CA LEU A 81 25.93 1.28 5.02
C LEU A 81 27.25 1.95 5.42
N LYS A 82 28.19 1.21 6.01
CA LYS A 82 29.54 1.75 6.29
C LYS A 82 30.33 2.06 5.02
N GLN A 83 30.15 1.30 3.94
CA GLN A 83 30.80 1.57 2.64
C GLN A 83 30.18 2.79 1.94
N ILE A 84 28.86 2.91 1.97
CA ILE A 84 28.12 4.04 1.39
C ILE A 84 28.33 5.31 2.21
N SER A 85 28.42 5.17 3.54
CA SER A 85 28.50 6.29 4.51
C SER A 85 27.37 7.31 4.31
N PRO A 86 26.07 6.89 4.34
CA PRO A 86 24.97 7.81 4.16
C PRO A 86 24.81 8.73 5.38
N ASP A 87 24.44 9.99 5.14
CA ASP A 87 24.03 10.92 6.20
C ASP A 87 22.68 10.56 6.76
N ILE A 88 21.76 10.08 5.89
CA ILE A 88 20.37 9.77 6.19
C ILE A 88 20.03 8.35 5.72
N VAL A 89 19.27 7.63 6.53
CA VAL A 89 18.65 6.36 6.14
C VAL A 89 17.14 6.47 6.29
N LEU A 90 16.40 6.17 5.21
CA LEU A 90 14.96 5.97 5.21
C LEU A 90 14.64 4.49 5.06
N THR A 91 14.06 3.88 6.07
CA THR A 91 13.60 2.47 6.02
C THR A 91 12.10 2.42 5.83
N CYS A 92 11.61 1.58 4.90
CA CYS A 92 10.19 1.46 4.58
C CYS A 92 9.70 0.02 4.73
N PHE A 93 8.48 -0.16 5.22
CA PHE A 93 7.85 -1.45 5.54
C PHE A 93 8.40 -2.14 6.79
N VAL A 94 7.67 -3.16 7.27
CA VAL A 94 7.89 -3.82 8.57
C VAL A 94 9.33 -4.29 8.78
N LYS A 95 9.87 -5.12 7.87
CA LYS A 95 11.21 -5.72 8.07
C LYS A 95 12.34 -4.72 7.97
N PRO A 96 12.41 -3.82 6.95
CA PRO A 96 13.44 -2.79 6.92
C PRO A 96 13.37 -1.85 8.13
N VAL A 97 12.16 -1.43 8.56
CA VAL A 97 12.00 -0.60 9.76
C VAL A 97 12.54 -1.30 11.01
N ILE A 98 12.39 -2.63 11.13
CA ILE A 98 12.95 -3.39 12.25
C ILE A 98 14.47 -3.57 12.07
N PHE A 99 14.90 -4.28 11.04
CA PHE A 99 16.27 -4.79 10.94
C PHE A 99 17.25 -3.80 10.32
N ALA A 100 16.83 -3.05 9.29
CA ALA A 100 17.73 -2.10 8.66
C ALA A 100 17.92 -0.82 9.51
N SER A 101 16.95 -0.44 10.35
CA SER A 101 17.15 0.65 11.29
C SER A 101 18.17 0.31 12.36
N ILE A 102 18.16 -0.92 12.89
CA ILE A 102 19.21 -1.41 13.78
C ILE A 102 20.57 -1.41 13.06
N SER A 103 20.60 -1.85 11.80
CA SER A 103 21.83 -1.83 10.98
C SER A 103 22.38 -0.42 10.81
N ALA A 104 21.52 0.56 10.56
CA ALA A 104 21.88 1.96 10.40
C ALA A 104 22.43 2.55 11.71
N LYS A 105 21.79 2.24 12.83
CA LYS A 105 22.28 2.65 14.17
C LYS A 105 23.66 2.09 14.45
N LEU A 106 23.86 0.78 14.18
CA LEU A 106 25.16 0.11 14.36
C LEU A 106 26.22 0.58 13.35
N ALA A 107 25.83 1.14 12.21
CA ALA A 107 26.72 1.74 11.23
C ALA A 107 27.16 3.16 11.60
N GLY A 108 26.47 3.79 12.55
CA GLY A 108 26.75 5.17 12.98
C GLY A 108 26.09 6.23 12.09
N VAL A 109 25.00 5.90 11.40
CA VAL A 109 24.24 6.85 10.57
C VAL A 109 23.65 7.95 11.46
N LYS A 110 23.77 9.20 11.04
CA LYS A 110 23.38 10.37 11.83
C LYS A 110 21.86 10.53 11.97
N ARG A 111 21.14 10.37 10.86
CA ARG A 111 19.67 10.51 10.79
C ARG A 111 19.03 9.23 10.30
N ILE A 112 18.13 8.64 11.09
CA ILE A 112 17.45 7.39 10.76
C ILE A 112 15.94 7.62 10.88
N VAL A 113 15.23 7.53 9.75
CA VAL A 113 13.78 7.68 9.66
C VAL A 113 13.16 6.36 9.24
N GLY A 114 12.12 5.92 9.94
CA GLY A 114 11.36 4.72 9.60
C GLY A 114 9.96 5.08 9.11
N MET A 115 9.51 4.45 8.01
CA MET A 115 8.16 4.62 7.48
C MET A 115 7.39 3.32 7.58
N ILE A 116 6.36 3.30 8.42
CA ILE A 116 5.45 2.16 8.61
C ILE A 116 4.25 2.32 7.68
N GLU A 117 4.17 1.47 6.67
CA GLU A 117 3.16 1.50 5.59
C GLU A 117 2.08 0.43 5.80
N GLY A 118 1.72 0.22 7.03
CA GLY A 118 0.82 -0.81 7.50
C GLY A 118 1.54 -1.83 8.38
N LEU A 119 0.81 -2.40 9.32
CA LEU A 119 1.38 -3.32 10.33
C LEU A 119 1.49 -4.76 9.84
N GLY A 120 0.95 -5.07 8.65
CA GLY A 120 1.02 -6.38 8.04
C GLY A 120 0.07 -7.43 8.64
N TYR A 121 0.22 -8.67 8.16
CA TYR A 121 -0.69 -9.80 8.44
C TYR A 121 -0.93 -10.05 9.95
N ALA A 122 0.08 -9.88 10.79
CA ALA A 122 -0.04 -10.14 12.23
C ALA A 122 -1.11 -9.26 12.91
N PHE A 123 -1.33 -8.05 12.41
CA PHE A 123 -2.31 -7.09 12.93
C PHE A 123 -3.62 -7.05 12.16
N THR A 124 -3.71 -7.69 10.99
CA THR A 124 -4.93 -7.74 10.18
C THR A 124 -6.03 -8.52 10.92
N PRO A 125 -7.26 -8.03 11.06
CA PRO A 125 -8.35 -8.78 11.67
C PRO A 125 -8.69 -10.03 10.86
N SER A 126 -9.38 -10.99 11.49
CA SER A 126 -9.84 -12.22 10.84
C SER A 126 -11.25 -12.53 11.30
N PRO A 127 -12.15 -13.02 10.43
CA PRO A 127 -13.50 -13.43 10.82
C PRO A 127 -13.50 -14.65 11.76
N THR A 128 -12.40 -15.41 11.77
CA THR A 128 -12.22 -16.55 12.68
C THR A 128 -11.07 -16.28 13.66
N PRO A 129 -11.11 -16.83 14.88
CA PRO A 129 -10.03 -16.66 15.85
C PRO A 129 -8.68 -17.09 15.28
N LYS A 130 -7.68 -16.20 15.39
CA LYS A 130 -6.33 -16.52 14.97
C LYS A 130 -5.69 -17.58 15.86
N GLY A 131 -5.09 -18.59 15.24
CA GLY A 131 -4.37 -19.65 15.94
C GLY A 131 -3.14 -19.16 16.69
N PHE A 132 -2.57 -20.03 17.54
CA PHE A 132 -1.40 -19.75 18.37
C PHE A 132 -0.21 -19.18 17.58
N LYS A 133 0.09 -19.75 16.40
CA LYS A 133 1.17 -19.29 15.52
C LYS A 133 1.04 -17.81 15.15
N SER A 134 -0.15 -17.34 14.82
CA SER A 134 -0.40 -15.93 14.47
C SER A 134 -0.22 -15.01 15.67
N LYS A 135 -0.67 -15.43 16.85
CA LYS A 135 -0.47 -14.68 18.11
C LYS A 135 1.02 -14.57 18.45
N LEU A 136 1.78 -15.65 18.27
CA LEU A 136 3.22 -15.66 18.49
C LEU A 136 3.94 -14.71 17.50
N ILE A 137 3.57 -14.73 16.22
CA ILE A 137 4.14 -13.81 15.22
C ILE A 137 3.87 -12.35 15.62
N LYS A 138 2.63 -12.02 16.04
CA LYS A 138 2.29 -10.67 16.52
C LYS A 138 3.13 -10.28 17.73
N PHE A 139 3.28 -11.17 18.70
CA PHE A 139 4.10 -10.94 19.89
C PHE A 139 5.56 -10.66 19.54
N LEU A 140 6.15 -11.49 18.68
CA LEU A 140 7.53 -11.31 18.21
C LEU A 140 7.71 -10.00 17.44
N GLN A 141 6.77 -9.65 16.59
CA GLN A 141 6.81 -8.40 15.83
C GLN A 141 6.76 -7.18 16.76
N ILE A 142 5.89 -7.18 17.78
CA ILE A 142 5.80 -6.13 18.79
C ILE A 142 7.12 -6.04 19.57
N PHE A 143 7.68 -7.18 19.99
CA PHE A 143 8.96 -7.22 20.68
C PHE A 143 10.10 -6.61 19.85
N LEU A 144 10.16 -6.96 18.56
CA LEU A 144 11.15 -6.41 17.62
C LEU A 144 10.95 -4.90 17.41
N TYR A 145 9.71 -4.41 17.34
CA TYR A 145 9.45 -2.98 17.29
C TYR A 145 9.90 -2.26 18.56
N LYS A 146 9.72 -2.85 19.75
CA LYS A 146 10.22 -2.29 21.01
C LYS A 146 11.74 -2.11 21.05
N ILE A 147 12.47 -2.92 20.30
CA ILE A 147 13.94 -2.83 20.17
C ILE A 147 14.33 -1.83 19.06
N SER A 148 13.65 -1.85 17.94
CA SER A 148 14.06 -1.11 16.74
C SER A 148 13.58 0.34 16.73
N LEU A 149 12.33 0.62 17.09
CA LEU A 149 11.76 1.97 16.96
C LEU A 149 12.45 3.01 17.84
N PRO A 150 12.95 2.70 19.05
CA PRO A 150 13.76 3.65 19.83
C PRO A 150 15.09 4.04 19.18
N THR A 151 15.56 3.26 18.18
CA THR A 151 16.80 3.59 17.44
C THR A 151 16.59 4.64 16.37
N LEU A 152 15.34 4.88 15.96
CA LEU A 152 14.96 5.85 14.95
C LEU A 152 14.92 7.27 15.54
N ASP A 153 15.24 8.24 14.70
CA ASP A 153 15.08 9.65 15.08
C ASP A 153 13.64 10.12 14.85
N LYS A 154 12.96 9.58 13.81
CA LYS A 154 11.54 9.81 13.57
C LYS A 154 10.86 8.58 12.95
N VAL A 155 9.61 8.33 13.32
CA VAL A 155 8.78 7.27 12.76
C VAL A 155 7.59 7.90 12.00
N LEU A 156 7.46 7.59 10.73
CA LEU A 156 6.34 8.02 9.90
C LEU A 156 5.30 6.92 9.80
N PHE A 157 4.05 7.27 10.01
CA PHE A 157 2.90 6.40 9.83
C PHE A 157 2.04 6.91 8.67
N LEU A 158 1.35 6.01 7.96
CA LEU A 158 0.43 6.42 6.91
C LEU A 158 -0.95 6.80 7.46
N ASN A 159 -1.37 6.20 8.57
CA ASN A 159 -2.67 6.46 9.20
C ASN A 159 -2.55 6.56 10.74
N PRO A 160 -3.50 7.22 11.41
CA PRO A 160 -3.47 7.42 12.85
C PRO A 160 -3.71 6.12 13.65
N ASP A 161 -4.49 5.17 13.11
CA ASP A 161 -4.79 3.92 13.80
C ASP A 161 -3.54 3.05 13.97
N ASP A 162 -2.66 2.98 12.95
CA ASP A 162 -1.40 2.23 13.03
C ASP A 162 -0.44 2.88 14.04
N LYS A 163 -0.43 4.22 14.11
CA LYS A 163 0.33 4.95 15.13
C LYS A 163 -0.18 4.61 16.54
N SER A 164 -1.48 4.73 16.77
CA SER A 164 -2.10 4.43 18.06
C SER A 164 -1.93 2.96 18.45
N GLU A 165 -2.14 2.01 17.52
CA GLU A 165 -1.95 0.57 17.78
C GLU A 165 -0.53 0.26 18.29
N LEU A 166 0.51 0.86 17.70
CA LEU A 166 1.88 0.58 18.14
C LEU A 166 2.31 1.39 19.34
N LEU A 167 2.10 2.71 19.34
CA LEU A 167 2.68 3.59 20.35
C LEU A 167 1.86 3.59 21.63
N GLU A 168 0.53 3.66 21.53
CA GLU A 168 -0.35 3.75 22.69
C GLU A 168 -0.71 2.36 23.23
N LYS A 169 -1.33 1.50 22.38
CA LYS A 169 -1.83 0.20 22.82
C LYS A 169 -0.73 -0.79 23.21
N HIS A 170 0.43 -0.73 22.53
CA HIS A 170 1.57 -1.62 22.81
C HIS A 170 2.71 -0.94 23.59
N ASN A 171 2.53 0.33 23.99
CA ASN A 171 3.50 1.08 24.77
C ASN A 171 4.91 1.04 24.16
N ILE A 172 5.02 1.40 22.87
CA ILE A 172 6.30 1.41 22.17
C ILE A 172 6.83 2.86 22.16
N TYR A 173 7.97 3.05 22.77
CA TYR A 173 8.63 4.35 22.78
C TYR A 173 9.25 4.69 21.43
N VAL A 174 9.08 5.92 20.98
CA VAL A 174 9.75 6.54 19.83
C VAL A 174 10.19 7.96 20.24
N LYS A 175 11.27 8.46 19.64
CA LYS A 175 11.74 9.82 19.91
C LYS A 175 10.76 10.87 19.37
N ASP A 176 10.31 10.65 18.13
CA ASP A 176 9.35 11.49 17.43
C ASP A 176 8.54 10.66 16.43
N SER A 177 7.32 11.07 16.14
CA SER A 177 6.46 10.37 15.20
C SER A 177 5.44 11.28 14.53
N GLU A 178 5.19 11.04 13.24
CA GLU A 178 4.25 11.82 12.45
C GLU A 178 3.36 10.94 11.56
N VAL A 179 2.11 11.38 11.34
CA VAL A 179 1.22 10.77 10.34
C VAL A 179 1.29 11.58 9.05
N ILE A 180 1.71 10.93 7.97
CA ILE A 180 1.86 11.60 6.66
C ILE A 180 0.62 11.46 5.76
N GLY A 181 -0.32 10.57 6.09
CA GLY A 181 -1.62 10.43 5.44
C GLY A 181 -1.65 9.60 4.15
N GLY A 182 -0.53 9.02 3.74
CA GLY A 182 -0.40 8.20 2.52
C GLY A 182 0.94 8.39 1.83
N ILE A 183 1.18 7.67 0.75
CA ILE A 183 2.41 7.82 -0.05
C ILE A 183 2.22 8.69 -1.29
N GLY A 184 0.98 9.01 -1.61
CA GLY A 184 0.62 9.87 -2.73
C GLY A 184 0.56 9.16 -4.08
N VAL A 185 -0.05 9.87 -5.01
CA VAL A 185 -0.20 9.50 -6.42
C VAL A 185 0.26 10.65 -7.30
N ASN A 186 0.91 10.32 -8.42
CA ASN A 186 1.24 11.32 -9.44
C ASN A 186 -0.03 11.67 -10.22
N LEU A 187 -0.53 12.88 -10.01
CA LEU A 187 -1.79 13.35 -10.62
C LEU A 187 -1.67 13.59 -12.13
N ASP A 188 -0.46 13.67 -12.68
CA ASP A 188 -0.21 13.78 -14.12
C ASP A 188 -0.28 12.40 -14.79
N ASP A 189 0.13 11.32 -14.08
CA ASP A 189 0.01 9.94 -14.57
C ASP A 189 -1.45 9.43 -14.42
N TYR A 190 -2.17 9.90 -13.37
CA TYR A 190 -3.54 9.54 -13.04
C TYR A 190 -4.45 10.78 -13.18
N PHE A 191 -4.71 11.16 -14.43
CA PHE A 191 -5.53 12.34 -14.76
C PHE A 191 -7.02 12.09 -14.50
N TYR A 192 -7.73 13.16 -14.16
CA TYR A 192 -9.18 13.12 -13.95
C TYR A 192 -9.91 12.68 -15.22
N THR A 193 -10.86 11.77 -15.03
CA THR A 193 -11.81 11.36 -16.07
C THR A 193 -13.23 11.51 -15.54
N GLU A 194 -14.06 12.24 -16.27
CA GLU A 194 -15.45 12.39 -15.94
C GLU A 194 -16.17 11.04 -15.93
N GLN A 195 -17.13 10.87 -15.04
CA GLN A 195 -17.93 9.65 -14.94
C GLN A 195 -18.85 9.51 -16.15
N ASN A 196 -18.73 8.40 -16.87
CA ASN A 196 -19.72 8.03 -17.90
C ASN A 196 -20.89 7.30 -17.23
N ILE A 197 -22.04 7.98 -17.16
CA ILE A 197 -23.28 7.45 -16.58
C ILE A 197 -24.33 7.02 -17.62
N SER A 198 -24.02 7.13 -18.92
CA SER A 198 -24.89 6.67 -20.01
C SER A 198 -24.97 5.16 -20.08
N ASP A 199 -23.87 4.48 -19.76
CA ASP A 199 -23.77 3.02 -19.73
C ASP A 199 -24.18 2.43 -18.39
N ASN A 200 -24.15 1.10 -18.31
CA ASN A 200 -24.32 0.39 -17.05
C ASN A 200 -23.14 0.66 -16.11
N VAL A 201 -23.45 0.86 -14.84
CA VAL A 201 -22.41 1.07 -13.81
C VAL A 201 -21.45 -0.12 -13.79
N SER A 202 -20.18 0.17 -13.70
CA SER A 202 -19.10 -0.82 -13.66
C SER A 202 -18.23 -0.66 -12.43
N PHE A 203 -17.78 -1.78 -11.89
CA PHE A 203 -16.99 -1.88 -10.67
C PHE A 203 -15.61 -2.45 -10.98
N ILE A 204 -14.58 -1.98 -10.26
CA ILE A 204 -13.23 -2.49 -10.40
C ILE A 204 -12.59 -2.78 -9.05
N PHE A 205 -11.96 -3.95 -8.94
CA PHE A 205 -11.07 -4.34 -7.87
C PHE A 205 -9.63 -4.35 -8.41
N LEU A 206 -8.69 -3.74 -7.69
CA LEU A 206 -7.27 -3.73 -8.04
C LEU A 206 -6.41 -4.12 -6.85
N GLY A 207 -5.77 -5.28 -6.92
CA GLY A 207 -4.89 -5.77 -5.86
C GLY A 207 -4.51 -7.23 -6.02
N ARG A 208 -3.66 -7.74 -5.12
CA ARG A 208 -3.40 -9.18 -5.05
C ARG A 208 -4.69 -9.92 -4.65
N LEU A 209 -4.95 -11.08 -5.25
CA LEU A 209 -6.15 -11.88 -5.00
C LEU A 209 -6.01 -12.65 -3.67
N LEU A 210 -6.05 -11.92 -2.57
CA LEU A 210 -5.87 -12.41 -1.20
C LEU A 210 -7.12 -12.20 -0.37
N LYS A 211 -7.38 -13.10 0.58
CA LYS A 211 -8.49 -13.01 1.52
C LYS A 211 -8.50 -11.66 2.26
N GLU A 212 -7.36 -11.23 2.76
CA GLU A 212 -7.23 -9.96 3.48
C GLU A 212 -7.43 -8.70 2.62
N LYS A 213 -7.47 -8.85 1.30
CA LYS A 213 -7.88 -7.79 0.37
C LYS A 213 -9.37 -7.76 0.10
N GLY A 214 -10.12 -8.71 0.67
CA GLY A 214 -11.57 -8.80 0.52
C GLY A 214 -12.05 -9.32 -0.84
N ILE A 215 -11.19 -10.09 -1.55
CA ILE A 215 -11.55 -10.60 -2.87
C ILE A 215 -12.78 -11.50 -2.82
N PHE A 216 -12.97 -12.29 -1.75
CA PHE A 216 -14.12 -13.18 -1.62
C PHE A 216 -15.42 -12.41 -1.38
N GLU A 217 -15.35 -11.33 -0.58
CA GLU A 217 -16.48 -10.42 -0.36
C GLU A 217 -16.88 -9.71 -1.66
N PHE A 218 -15.88 -9.23 -2.42
CA PHE A 218 -16.11 -8.60 -3.73
C PHE A 218 -16.79 -9.55 -4.71
N LEU A 219 -16.28 -10.77 -4.87
CA LEU A 219 -16.83 -11.77 -5.79
C LEU A 219 -18.25 -12.21 -5.39
N SER A 220 -18.47 -12.44 -4.10
CA SER A 220 -19.79 -12.82 -3.60
C SER A 220 -20.81 -11.69 -3.75
N ALA A 221 -20.39 -10.42 -3.54
CA ALA A 221 -21.23 -9.26 -3.78
C ALA A 221 -21.53 -9.09 -5.29
N ALA A 222 -20.51 -9.25 -6.15
CA ALA A 222 -20.68 -9.19 -7.61
C ALA A 222 -21.72 -10.21 -8.11
N ARG A 223 -21.68 -11.45 -7.61
CA ARG A 223 -22.67 -12.51 -7.94
C ARG A 223 -24.08 -12.07 -7.54
N LYS A 224 -24.28 -11.58 -6.33
CA LYS A 224 -25.58 -11.06 -5.85
C LYS A 224 -26.10 -9.90 -6.69
N VAL A 225 -25.22 -8.96 -7.06
CA VAL A 225 -25.61 -7.83 -7.90
C VAL A 225 -26.06 -8.31 -9.29
N LYS A 226 -25.33 -9.26 -9.88
CA LYS A 226 -25.67 -9.80 -11.23
C LYS A 226 -27.00 -10.57 -11.26
N GLU A 227 -27.49 -11.12 -10.16
CA GLU A 227 -28.83 -11.71 -10.07
C GLU A 227 -29.95 -10.69 -10.42
N LYS A 228 -29.74 -9.40 -10.07
CA LYS A 228 -30.70 -8.31 -10.36
C LYS A 228 -30.28 -7.45 -11.56
N TYR A 229 -28.99 -7.23 -11.74
CA TYR A 229 -28.38 -6.36 -12.75
C TYR A 229 -27.36 -7.12 -13.60
N SER A 230 -27.82 -8.05 -14.45
CA SER A 230 -27.00 -9.00 -15.22
C SER A 230 -25.95 -8.32 -16.10
N GLN A 231 -26.23 -7.09 -16.60
CA GLN A 231 -25.35 -6.34 -17.50
C GLN A 231 -24.22 -5.55 -16.78
N THR A 232 -24.23 -5.54 -15.42
CA THR A 232 -23.19 -4.89 -14.64
C THR A 232 -21.83 -5.55 -14.86
N LYS A 233 -20.78 -4.75 -15.07
CA LYS A 233 -19.42 -5.24 -15.30
C LYS A 233 -18.59 -5.16 -14.03
N PHE A 234 -17.88 -6.24 -13.71
CA PHE A 234 -16.96 -6.34 -12.58
C PHE A 234 -15.57 -6.68 -13.09
N PHE A 235 -14.65 -5.73 -13.01
CA PHE A 235 -13.25 -5.93 -13.39
C PHE A 235 -12.42 -6.32 -12.17
N ILE A 236 -11.53 -7.30 -12.35
CA ILE A 236 -10.54 -7.67 -11.35
C ILE A 236 -9.16 -7.59 -11.99
N LEU A 237 -8.29 -6.75 -11.44
CA LEU A 237 -6.90 -6.62 -11.85
C LEU A 237 -5.97 -7.08 -10.74
N GLY A 238 -5.01 -7.92 -11.08
CA GLY A 238 -4.00 -8.42 -10.14
C GLY A 238 -3.67 -9.88 -10.41
N GLN A 239 -2.83 -10.43 -9.56
CA GLN A 239 -2.39 -11.82 -9.70
C GLN A 239 -2.63 -12.62 -8.43
N ILE A 240 -2.72 -13.93 -8.58
CA ILE A 240 -2.72 -14.89 -7.49
C ILE A 240 -1.29 -14.98 -6.94
N ASP A 241 -1.10 -14.66 -5.67
CA ASP A 241 0.17 -14.84 -4.96
C ASP A 241 0.25 -16.27 -4.40
N LYS A 242 0.67 -17.24 -5.25
CA LYS A 242 0.72 -18.67 -4.92
C LYS A 242 1.53 -19.01 -3.65
N GLN A 243 2.42 -18.12 -3.22
CA GLN A 243 3.21 -18.32 -2.01
C GLN A 243 2.47 -17.87 -0.73
N ASN A 244 1.38 -17.14 -0.88
CA ASN A 244 0.59 -16.66 0.23
C ASN A 244 -0.53 -17.67 0.57
N PRO A 245 -0.62 -18.19 1.81
CA PRO A 245 -1.62 -19.18 2.18
C PRO A 245 -3.08 -18.66 2.18
N THR A 246 -3.27 -17.35 2.06
CA THR A 246 -4.59 -16.73 1.98
C THR A 246 -5.00 -16.35 0.54
N ALA A 247 -4.17 -16.74 -0.44
CA ALA A 247 -4.47 -16.51 -1.85
C ALA A 247 -5.69 -17.32 -2.30
N MET A 248 -6.46 -16.72 -3.21
CA MET A 248 -7.52 -17.43 -3.92
C MET A 248 -6.95 -18.56 -4.78
N SER A 249 -7.68 -19.68 -4.92
CA SER A 249 -7.29 -20.73 -5.86
C SER A 249 -7.62 -20.38 -7.31
N GLU A 250 -6.86 -20.96 -8.24
CA GLU A 250 -7.10 -20.77 -9.68
C GLU A 250 -8.47 -21.35 -10.10
N GLU A 251 -8.85 -22.50 -9.52
CA GLU A 251 -10.13 -23.15 -9.83
C GLU A 251 -11.31 -22.24 -9.40
N MET A 252 -11.24 -21.65 -8.21
CA MET A 252 -12.29 -20.76 -7.75
C MET A 252 -12.38 -19.50 -8.63
N LEU A 253 -11.26 -18.91 -9.02
CA LEU A 253 -11.24 -17.76 -9.92
C LEU A 253 -11.86 -18.13 -11.26
N GLN A 254 -11.49 -19.30 -11.81
CA GLN A 254 -12.01 -19.77 -13.10
C GLN A 254 -13.53 -19.95 -13.06
N THR A 255 -14.10 -20.48 -11.98
CA THR A 255 -15.57 -20.59 -11.82
C THR A 255 -16.28 -19.23 -11.99
N TYR A 256 -15.72 -18.14 -11.42
CA TYR A 256 -16.34 -16.82 -11.58
C TYR A 256 -16.17 -16.23 -12.99
N ILE A 257 -15.12 -16.64 -13.70
CA ILE A 257 -14.91 -16.25 -15.11
C ILE A 257 -15.91 -17.02 -16.00
N ASP A 258 -16.02 -18.34 -15.82
CA ASP A 258 -16.91 -19.21 -16.62
C ASP A 258 -18.39 -18.85 -16.39
N ASP A 259 -18.77 -18.47 -15.18
CA ASP A 259 -20.10 -17.95 -14.83
C ASP A 259 -20.34 -16.51 -15.35
N GLU A 260 -19.40 -15.91 -16.06
CA GLU A 260 -19.45 -14.51 -16.55
C GLU A 260 -19.72 -13.45 -15.46
N ILE A 261 -19.38 -13.76 -14.21
CA ILE A 261 -19.56 -12.82 -13.09
C ILE A 261 -18.55 -11.68 -13.19
N ILE A 262 -17.30 -11.99 -13.62
CA ILE A 262 -16.20 -11.04 -13.64
C ILE A 262 -15.49 -11.00 -15.01
N ILE A 263 -14.77 -9.92 -15.24
CA ILE A 263 -13.81 -9.75 -16.32
C ILE A 263 -12.42 -9.72 -15.68
N TYR A 264 -11.60 -10.74 -15.96
CA TYR A 264 -10.27 -10.90 -15.36
C TYR A 264 -9.16 -10.88 -16.42
N PRO A 265 -8.55 -9.73 -16.72
CA PRO A 265 -7.40 -9.65 -17.61
C PRO A 265 -6.08 -10.07 -16.95
N GLY A 266 -6.09 -10.39 -15.66
CA GLY A 266 -4.89 -10.76 -14.92
C GLY A 266 -4.08 -9.56 -14.41
N TYR A 267 -2.76 -9.74 -14.34
CA TYR A 267 -1.84 -8.64 -14.05
C TYR A 267 -1.64 -7.79 -15.30
N VAL A 268 -1.88 -6.51 -15.19
CA VAL A 268 -1.71 -5.52 -16.26
C VAL A 268 -0.77 -4.40 -15.81
N THR A 269 -0.07 -3.80 -16.76
CA THR A 269 0.79 -2.62 -16.51
C THR A 269 0.08 -1.29 -16.77
N ASN A 270 -1.01 -1.33 -17.54
CA ASN A 270 -1.83 -0.19 -17.96
C ASN A 270 -3.13 -0.10 -17.15
N VAL A 271 -3.03 -0.09 -15.82
CA VAL A 271 -4.18 -0.09 -14.90
C VAL A 271 -5.13 1.08 -15.16
N GLN A 272 -4.61 2.22 -15.63
CA GLN A 272 -5.39 3.42 -15.94
C GLN A 272 -6.49 3.15 -16.97
N GLU A 273 -6.22 2.35 -18.00
CA GLU A 273 -7.20 2.01 -19.05
C GLU A 273 -8.43 1.28 -18.49
N TYR A 274 -8.25 0.48 -17.45
CA TYR A 274 -9.36 -0.23 -16.79
C TYR A 274 -10.06 0.65 -15.76
N ILE A 275 -9.32 1.49 -15.04
CA ILE A 275 -9.90 2.46 -14.12
C ILE A 275 -10.79 3.44 -14.90
N VAL A 276 -10.37 3.91 -16.08
CA VAL A 276 -11.19 4.77 -16.95
C VAL A 276 -12.53 4.12 -17.31
N LYS A 277 -12.51 2.81 -17.65
CA LYS A 277 -13.70 2.02 -18.02
C LYS A 277 -14.63 1.71 -16.84
N SER A 278 -14.24 2.08 -15.63
CA SER A 278 -14.98 1.78 -14.40
C SER A 278 -15.56 3.03 -13.77
N ASN A 279 -16.67 2.89 -13.05
CA ASN A 279 -17.30 3.98 -12.30
C ASN A 279 -16.91 3.92 -10.82
N VAL A 280 -16.86 2.73 -10.26
CA VAL A 280 -16.67 2.51 -8.82
C VAL A 280 -15.45 1.63 -8.59
N PHE A 281 -14.53 2.13 -7.79
CA PHE A 281 -13.40 1.35 -7.29
C PHE A 281 -13.78 0.71 -5.97
N VAL A 282 -13.57 -0.61 -5.86
CA VAL A 282 -13.99 -1.39 -4.70
C VAL A 282 -12.79 -2.10 -4.08
N LEU A 283 -12.50 -1.81 -2.83
CA LEU A 283 -11.44 -2.48 -2.07
C LEU A 283 -11.92 -2.82 -0.65
N PRO A 284 -12.57 -3.97 -0.45
CA PRO A 284 -13.12 -4.36 0.86
C PRO A 284 -12.07 -5.03 1.74
N SER A 285 -10.89 -4.44 1.83
CA SER A 285 -9.75 -4.95 2.59
C SER A 285 -10.03 -5.03 4.08
N TYR A 286 -9.33 -5.93 4.77
CA TYR A 286 -9.42 -6.10 6.22
C TYR A 286 -8.48 -5.17 7.00
N ARG A 287 -7.45 -4.66 6.38
CA ARG A 287 -6.52 -3.63 6.89
C ARG A 287 -5.57 -3.17 5.78
N GLU A 288 -5.27 -1.87 5.75
CA GLU A 288 -4.29 -1.27 4.85
C GLU A 288 -3.41 -0.26 5.60
N GLY A 289 -2.32 0.18 4.97
CA GLY A 289 -1.61 1.39 5.39
C GLY A 289 -2.40 2.66 5.03
N VAL A 290 -2.42 3.01 3.78
CA VAL A 290 -3.39 3.80 2.99
C VAL A 290 -3.23 3.31 1.55
N PRO A 291 -4.21 2.59 1.00
CA PRO A 291 -3.99 1.82 -0.23
C PRO A 291 -3.72 2.73 -1.43
N LYS A 292 -2.59 2.51 -2.12
CA LYS A 292 -2.20 3.31 -3.28
C LYS A 292 -3.19 3.18 -4.44
N SER A 293 -3.70 1.97 -4.69
CA SER A 293 -4.69 1.73 -5.74
C SER A 293 -6.00 2.53 -5.54
N THR A 294 -6.39 2.77 -4.29
CA THR A 294 -7.53 3.65 -4.00
C THR A 294 -7.17 5.11 -4.29
N GLN A 295 -5.97 5.57 -3.93
CA GLN A 295 -5.51 6.93 -4.24
C GLN A 295 -5.45 7.14 -5.77
N GLU A 296 -5.01 6.15 -6.54
CA GLU A 296 -4.98 6.15 -8.00
C GLU A 296 -6.40 6.27 -8.59
N ALA A 297 -7.34 5.48 -8.10
CA ALA A 297 -8.74 5.54 -8.51
C ALA A 297 -9.40 6.89 -8.17
N MET A 298 -9.14 7.42 -6.97
CA MET A 298 -9.61 8.75 -6.55
C MET A 298 -9.05 9.85 -7.46
N ALA A 299 -7.76 9.80 -7.80
CA ALA A 299 -7.14 10.76 -8.71
C ALA A 299 -7.82 10.77 -10.08
N MET A 300 -8.29 9.61 -10.54
CA MET A 300 -9.04 9.45 -11.80
C MET A 300 -10.55 9.73 -11.66
N GLY A 301 -11.00 10.22 -10.51
CA GLY A 301 -12.40 10.61 -10.29
C GLY A 301 -13.36 9.42 -10.13
N LYS A 302 -12.91 8.30 -9.56
CA LYS A 302 -13.79 7.15 -9.31
C LYS A 302 -14.43 7.23 -7.94
N VAL A 303 -15.67 6.75 -7.83
CA VAL A 303 -16.37 6.57 -6.56
C VAL A 303 -15.67 5.44 -5.80
N ILE A 304 -15.49 5.58 -4.49
CA ILE A 304 -14.78 4.61 -3.68
C ILE A 304 -15.75 3.84 -2.79
N LEU A 305 -15.69 2.52 -2.85
CA LEU A 305 -16.41 1.63 -1.96
C LEU A 305 -15.41 0.76 -1.20
N THR A 306 -15.33 0.95 0.12
CA THR A 306 -14.31 0.30 0.96
C THR A 306 -14.85 -0.04 2.35
N THR A 307 -14.00 -0.61 3.19
CA THR A 307 -14.37 -1.06 4.55
C THR A 307 -13.95 -0.07 5.64
N ASP A 308 -14.67 -0.10 6.78
CA ASP A 308 -14.31 0.64 8.00
C ASP A 308 -13.14 -0.02 8.74
N VAL A 309 -11.96 0.10 8.14
CA VAL A 309 -10.72 -0.43 8.72
C VAL A 309 -9.59 0.59 8.56
N PRO A 310 -8.52 0.48 9.39
CA PRO A 310 -7.33 1.33 9.28
C PRO A 310 -6.82 1.40 7.84
N GLY A 311 -6.51 2.60 7.38
CA GLY A 311 -5.99 2.88 6.06
C GLY A 311 -7.05 2.95 4.95
N CYS A 312 -8.07 2.10 4.95
CA CYS A 312 -9.16 2.16 3.98
C CYS A 312 -10.05 3.39 4.22
N LYS A 313 -10.55 3.59 5.43
CA LYS A 313 -11.40 4.72 5.82
C LYS A 313 -10.72 6.10 5.61
N GLU A 314 -9.40 6.13 5.52
CA GLU A 314 -8.64 7.36 5.23
C GLU A 314 -8.89 7.92 3.81
N THR A 315 -9.44 7.09 2.92
CA THR A 315 -9.66 7.42 1.51
C THR A 315 -11.10 7.81 1.20
N VAL A 316 -12.02 7.65 2.15
CA VAL A 316 -13.45 7.91 1.95
C VAL A 316 -14.00 8.84 3.02
N VAL A 317 -14.76 9.82 2.59
CA VAL A 317 -15.73 10.56 3.41
C VAL A 317 -17.10 10.02 3.02
N ASP A 318 -17.70 9.26 3.94
CA ASP A 318 -18.94 8.50 3.68
C ASP A 318 -20.06 9.38 3.12
N GLY A 319 -20.69 8.96 2.02
CA GLY A 319 -21.69 9.70 1.27
C GLY A 319 -21.16 10.86 0.42
N LEU A 320 -19.89 11.27 0.55
CA LEU A 320 -19.32 12.40 -0.21
C LEU A 320 -18.58 11.94 -1.48
N ASN A 321 -17.68 11.00 -1.37
CA ASN A 321 -16.89 10.46 -2.48
C ASN A 321 -17.01 8.95 -2.63
N GLY A 322 -17.91 8.32 -1.89
CA GLY A 322 -18.18 6.90 -1.87
C GLY A 322 -18.77 6.44 -0.56
N PHE A 323 -18.64 5.15 -0.26
CA PHE A 323 -19.22 4.56 0.93
C PHE A 323 -18.23 3.68 1.69
N ILE A 324 -18.44 3.63 3.01
CA ILE A 324 -17.72 2.74 3.93
C ILE A 324 -18.68 1.66 4.40
N VAL A 325 -18.30 0.38 4.32
CA VAL A 325 -19.08 -0.75 4.78
C VAL A 325 -18.37 -1.51 5.90
N PRO A 326 -19.07 -2.26 6.75
CA PRO A 326 -18.44 -3.12 7.74
C PRO A 326 -17.50 -4.14 7.09
N VAL A 327 -16.36 -4.42 7.74
CA VAL A 327 -15.45 -5.47 7.30
C VAL A 327 -16.14 -6.84 7.36
N PHE A 328 -15.79 -7.75 6.43
CA PHE A 328 -16.37 -9.09 6.27
C PHE A 328 -17.84 -9.10 5.84
N SER A 329 -18.43 -7.99 5.48
CA SER A 329 -19.83 -7.91 5.09
C SER A 329 -20.02 -7.90 3.58
N THR A 330 -20.36 -9.08 3.03
CA THR A 330 -20.77 -9.22 1.62
C THR A 330 -22.15 -8.58 1.36
N HIS A 331 -23.03 -8.58 2.38
CA HIS A 331 -24.39 -8.08 2.22
C HIS A 331 -24.40 -6.58 2.01
N GLU A 332 -23.82 -5.83 2.95
CA GLU A 332 -23.76 -4.36 2.88
C GLU A 332 -22.91 -3.88 1.68
N LEU A 333 -21.89 -4.66 1.31
CA LEU A 333 -21.12 -4.38 0.10
C LEU A 333 -21.99 -4.45 -1.15
N ALA A 334 -22.80 -5.53 -1.28
CA ALA A 334 -23.75 -5.69 -2.39
C ALA A 334 -24.85 -4.62 -2.38
N GLU A 335 -25.41 -4.28 -1.21
CA GLU A 335 -26.42 -3.22 -1.08
C GLU A 335 -25.89 -1.87 -1.54
N LYS A 336 -24.64 -1.50 -1.16
CA LYS A 336 -24.02 -0.24 -1.64
C LYS A 336 -23.71 -0.28 -3.13
N MET A 337 -23.33 -1.42 -3.69
CA MET A 337 -23.19 -1.58 -5.15
C MET A 337 -24.53 -1.37 -5.86
N ILE A 338 -25.61 -1.97 -5.35
CA ILE A 338 -26.98 -1.80 -5.89
C ILE A 338 -27.41 -0.33 -5.79
N TYR A 339 -27.20 0.30 -4.63
CA TYR A 339 -27.51 1.72 -4.44
C TYR A 339 -26.84 2.59 -5.51
N LEU A 340 -25.55 2.37 -5.78
CA LEU A 340 -24.81 3.14 -6.79
C LEU A 340 -25.30 2.88 -8.22
N ILE A 341 -25.82 1.70 -8.52
CA ILE A 341 -26.45 1.38 -9.80
C ILE A 341 -27.78 2.15 -9.94
N GLU A 342 -28.60 2.15 -8.90
CA GLU A 342 -29.91 2.80 -8.89
C GLU A 342 -29.83 4.33 -8.86
N ASN A 343 -28.75 4.88 -8.28
CA ASN A 343 -28.52 6.31 -8.11
C ASN A 343 -27.30 6.80 -8.93
N LYS A 344 -27.15 6.33 -10.15
CA LYS A 344 -25.96 6.60 -10.99
C LYS A 344 -25.69 8.10 -11.27
N SER A 345 -26.67 8.97 -11.14
CA SER A 345 -26.49 10.42 -11.24
C SER A 345 -25.57 10.99 -10.14
N GLU A 346 -25.52 10.36 -8.96
CA GLU A 346 -24.63 10.78 -7.87
C GLU A 346 -23.16 10.48 -8.17
N LEU A 347 -22.87 9.50 -9.04
CA LEU A 347 -21.50 9.09 -9.37
C LEU A 347 -20.65 10.24 -9.90
N VAL A 348 -21.25 11.18 -10.65
CA VAL A 348 -20.55 12.35 -11.22
C VAL A 348 -19.99 13.21 -10.08
N GLN A 349 -20.85 13.58 -9.13
CA GLN A 349 -20.45 14.44 -8.02
C GLN A 349 -19.50 13.72 -7.06
N MET A 350 -19.76 12.43 -6.75
CA MET A 350 -18.88 11.63 -5.91
C MET A 350 -17.50 11.45 -6.54
N GLY A 351 -17.43 11.21 -7.86
CA GLY A 351 -16.17 11.11 -8.60
C GLY A 351 -15.38 12.42 -8.59
N TYR A 352 -16.05 13.54 -8.79
CA TYR A 352 -15.42 14.86 -8.68
C TYR A 352 -14.86 15.10 -7.26
N ASN A 353 -15.63 14.76 -6.23
CA ASN A 353 -15.17 14.86 -4.83
C ASN A 353 -13.96 13.96 -4.54
N SER A 354 -13.95 12.73 -5.09
CA SER A 354 -12.78 11.84 -5.02
C SER A 354 -11.52 12.52 -5.57
N ARG A 355 -11.62 13.11 -6.76
CA ARG A 355 -10.51 13.88 -7.36
C ARG A 355 -10.06 15.02 -6.46
N LYS A 356 -10.98 15.80 -5.92
CA LYS A 356 -10.65 16.93 -5.03
C LYS A 356 -9.94 16.48 -3.76
N ILE A 357 -10.38 15.38 -3.16
CA ILE A 357 -9.71 14.78 -2.00
C ILE A 357 -8.30 14.30 -2.40
N ALA A 358 -8.14 13.65 -3.56
CA ALA A 358 -6.83 13.20 -4.04
C ALA A 358 -5.86 14.38 -4.29
N GLU A 359 -6.33 15.46 -4.88
CA GLU A 359 -5.53 16.69 -5.11
C GLU A 359 -5.02 17.29 -3.80
N ASN A 360 -5.87 17.34 -2.78
CA ASN A 360 -5.55 17.97 -1.50
C ASN A 360 -4.74 17.07 -0.58
N LYS A 361 -5.08 15.76 -0.51
CA LYS A 361 -4.54 14.83 0.50
C LYS A 361 -3.47 13.90 -0.08
N PHE A 362 -3.57 13.50 -1.35
CA PHE A 362 -2.76 12.44 -1.95
C PHE A 362 -1.89 12.90 -3.13
N ASN A 363 -1.67 14.19 -3.31
CA ASN A 363 -0.73 14.67 -4.31
C ASN A 363 0.71 14.30 -3.89
N VAL A 364 1.36 13.42 -4.65
CA VAL A 364 2.70 12.93 -4.36
C VAL A 364 3.73 14.05 -4.20
N ARG A 365 3.60 15.15 -4.96
CA ARG A 365 4.53 16.29 -4.87
C ARG A 365 4.48 16.94 -3.47
N ASN A 366 3.29 17.07 -2.88
CA ASN A 366 3.13 17.64 -1.55
C ASN A 366 3.63 16.68 -0.46
N ILE A 367 3.32 15.39 -0.61
CA ILE A 367 3.77 14.35 0.32
C ILE A 367 5.30 14.23 0.29
N ASN A 368 5.91 14.20 -0.89
CA ASN A 368 7.36 14.12 -1.02
C ASN A 368 8.06 15.34 -0.43
N LYS A 369 7.55 16.56 -0.67
CA LYS A 369 8.07 17.78 -0.01
C LYS A 369 8.06 17.65 1.51
N LYS A 370 6.96 17.13 2.08
CA LYS A 370 6.83 16.89 3.53
C LYS A 370 7.85 15.85 4.00
N ILE A 371 7.99 14.73 3.28
CA ILE A 371 8.97 13.68 3.63
C ILE A 371 10.41 14.24 3.56
N ILE A 372 10.75 14.97 2.50
CA ILE A 372 12.09 15.56 2.34
C ILE A 372 12.37 16.55 3.46
N SER A 373 11.41 17.42 3.81
CA SER A 373 11.57 18.33 4.98
C SER A 373 11.86 17.58 6.28
N ILE A 374 11.15 16.46 6.52
CA ILE A 374 11.37 15.60 7.69
C ILE A 374 12.75 14.94 7.67
N LEU A 375 13.25 14.57 6.51
CA LEU A 375 14.58 13.97 6.36
C LEU A 375 15.70 14.98 6.67
N ASP A 376 15.43 16.27 6.47
CA ASP A 376 16.39 17.36 6.67
C ASP A 376 16.41 17.94 8.10
N GLU A 377 15.41 17.66 8.95
CA GLU A 377 15.42 17.99 10.39
C GLU A 377 16.61 17.33 11.11
#